data_2de8cea35791faa78673252a4a31110a
#
_entry.id   2de8cea35791faa78673252a4a31110a
#
_cell.length_a   1.000
_cell.length_b   1.000
_cell.length_c   1.000
_cell.angle_alpha   90.00
_cell.angle_beta   90.00
_cell.angle_gamma   90.00
#
_symmetry.space_group_name_H-M   'P 1'
#
loop_
_entity.id
_entity.type
_entity.pdbx_description
1 polymer ?
#
loop_
_entity_poly.entity_id
_entity_poly.type
_entity_poly.pdbx_seq_one_letter_code
_entity_poly.pdbx_strand_id
1 'polypeptide(L)'
;MELMERFAAGDLDAFEALFRQHQAEVFRWILRIVRNTATAEDLTVEAFWRVYRAHARFDTVNGNFGGWLRRIATNVAIDHLSRSRREVPLPEDLGVAPSRPGEQGELRRQILAALRKLSPPLRGAVLLALVEEEPYEEIAKALSISVSAVKVRVFRGVRILRKELSRAGVQP
;
A
#
# COMPACT_ATOMS: atom_id res chain seq x y z
N MET A 1 12.66 -16.71 -23.87
CA MET A 1 11.39 -16.46 -23.17
C MET A 1 11.68 -15.56 -21.99
N GLU A 2 11.08 -14.38 -21.94
CA GLU A 2 11.32 -13.45 -20.87
C GLU A 2 10.74 -13.95 -19.54
N LEU A 3 11.27 -13.46 -18.43
CA LEU A 3 10.88 -13.88 -17.07
C LEU A 3 9.36 -13.79 -16.84
N MET A 4 8.72 -12.78 -17.40
CA MET A 4 7.27 -12.57 -17.30
C MET A 4 6.45 -13.61 -18.06
N GLU A 5 6.90 -14.03 -19.22
CA GLU A 5 6.23 -15.08 -20.02
C GLU A 5 6.31 -16.43 -19.32
N ARG A 6 7.48 -16.74 -18.75
CA ARG A 6 7.67 -17.97 -17.96
C ARG A 6 6.77 -17.96 -16.72
N PHE A 7 6.71 -16.84 -16.01
CA PHE A 7 5.82 -16.69 -14.87
C PHE A 7 4.35 -16.85 -15.26
N ALA A 8 3.89 -16.22 -16.34
CA ALA A 8 2.52 -16.34 -16.83
C ALA A 8 2.17 -17.78 -17.27
N ALA A 9 3.16 -18.55 -17.68
CA ALA A 9 3.03 -19.98 -17.97
C ALA A 9 3.04 -20.88 -16.72
N GLY A 10 3.21 -20.30 -15.52
CA GLY A 10 3.20 -21.03 -14.24
C GLY A 10 4.55 -21.58 -13.82
N ASP A 11 5.66 -21.08 -14.39
CA ASP A 11 7.02 -21.49 -14.03
C ASP A 11 7.37 -21.00 -12.61
N LEU A 12 7.66 -21.95 -11.71
CA LEU A 12 7.98 -21.69 -10.31
C LEU A 12 9.32 -20.97 -10.12
N ASP A 13 10.31 -21.27 -10.94
CA ASP A 13 11.63 -20.62 -10.84
C ASP A 13 11.52 -19.15 -11.25
N ALA A 14 10.70 -18.87 -12.27
CA ALA A 14 10.38 -17.49 -12.64
C ALA A 14 9.64 -16.76 -11.53
N PHE A 15 8.69 -17.41 -10.86
CA PHE A 15 8.00 -16.83 -9.70
C PHE A 15 8.96 -16.57 -8.55
N GLU A 16 9.85 -17.51 -8.22
CA GLU A 16 10.86 -17.32 -7.16
C GLU A 16 11.80 -16.15 -7.46
N ALA A 17 12.23 -15.99 -8.70
CA ALA A 17 13.04 -14.85 -9.13
C ALA A 17 12.31 -13.52 -8.92
N LEU A 18 11.04 -13.44 -9.31
CA LEU A 18 10.19 -12.27 -9.11
C LEU A 18 9.95 -11.98 -7.62
N PHE A 19 9.73 -13.02 -6.82
CA PHE A 19 9.61 -12.90 -5.37
C PHE A 19 10.85 -12.26 -4.77
N ARG A 20 12.03 -12.81 -5.05
CA ARG A 20 13.32 -12.28 -4.55
C ARG A 20 13.56 -10.84 -4.96
N GLN A 21 13.18 -10.48 -6.18
CA GLN A 21 13.37 -9.13 -6.71
C GLN A 21 12.47 -8.10 -6.01
N HIS A 22 11.22 -8.46 -5.70
CA HIS A 22 10.19 -7.50 -5.28
C HIS A 22 9.78 -7.60 -3.80
N GLN A 23 10.15 -8.65 -3.05
CA GLN A 23 9.68 -8.87 -1.70
C GLN A 23 9.96 -7.70 -0.75
N ALA A 24 11.16 -7.12 -0.81
CA ALA A 24 11.54 -6.01 0.07
C ALA A 24 10.77 -4.73 -0.23
N GLU A 25 10.45 -4.48 -1.49
CA GLU A 25 9.62 -3.34 -1.91
C GLU A 25 8.18 -3.51 -1.43
N VAL A 26 7.60 -4.68 -1.68
CA VAL A 26 6.22 -5.01 -1.27
C VAL A 26 6.07 -4.96 0.25
N PHE A 27 7.02 -5.53 0.98
CA PHE A 27 7.03 -5.47 2.44
C PHE A 27 7.00 -4.01 2.94
N ARG A 28 7.91 -3.16 2.44
CA ARG A 28 7.94 -1.74 2.82
C ARG A 28 6.64 -1.02 2.45
N TRP A 29 6.07 -1.36 1.30
CA TRP A 29 4.81 -0.80 0.85
C TRP A 29 3.65 -1.17 1.79
N ILE A 30 3.50 -2.46 2.11
CA ILE A 30 2.47 -2.95 3.03
C ILE A 30 2.68 -2.36 4.43
N LEU A 31 3.93 -2.32 4.92
CA LEU A 31 4.28 -1.77 6.23
C LEU A 31 3.84 -0.30 6.38
N ARG A 32 3.94 0.51 5.33
CA ARG A 32 3.43 1.89 5.34
C ARG A 32 1.92 1.96 5.55
N ILE A 33 1.18 0.97 5.05
CA ILE A 33 -0.28 0.92 5.14
C ILE A 33 -0.72 0.37 6.50
N VAL A 34 -0.19 -0.79 6.92
CA VAL A 34 -0.65 -1.51 8.11
C VAL A 34 0.07 -1.12 9.41
N ARG A 35 1.33 -0.65 9.31
CA ARG A 35 2.16 -0.17 10.41
C ARG A 35 2.44 -1.17 11.53
N ASN A 36 2.45 -2.42 11.18
CA ASN A 36 2.85 -3.51 12.06
C ASN A 36 3.75 -4.44 11.26
N THR A 37 4.95 -4.71 11.76
CA THR A 37 5.97 -5.49 11.06
C THR A 37 5.52 -6.92 10.84
N ALA A 38 5.04 -7.60 11.88
CA ALA A 38 4.58 -8.98 11.78
C ALA A 38 3.41 -9.11 10.78
N THR A 39 2.44 -8.20 10.88
CA THR A 39 1.33 -8.15 9.92
C THR A 39 1.84 -7.88 8.49
N ALA A 40 2.81 -6.99 8.32
CA ALA A 40 3.35 -6.69 6.99
C ALA A 40 4.09 -7.89 6.38
N GLU A 41 4.79 -8.69 7.19
CA GLU A 41 5.42 -9.95 6.76
C GLU A 41 4.37 -10.95 6.27
N ASP A 42 3.33 -11.21 7.05
CA ASP A 42 2.25 -12.13 6.70
C ASP A 42 1.52 -11.69 5.42
N LEU A 43 1.20 -10.41 5.32
CA LEU A 43 0.51 -9.86 4.16
C LEU A 43 1.40 -9.80 2.90
N THR A 44 2.72 -9.72 3.07
CA THR A 44 3.65 -9.84 1.94
C THR A 44 3.57 -11.23 1.34
N VAL A 45 3.59 -12.27 2.17
CA VAL A 45 3.43 -13.65 1.72
C VAL A 45 2.06 -13.85 1.06
N GLU A 46 0.99 -13.33 1.66
CA GLU A 46 -0.37 -13.40 1.09
C GLU A 46 -0.46 -12.69 -0.27
N ALA A 47 0.17 -11.51 -0.42
CA ALA A 47 0.21 -10.78 -1.69
C ALA A 47 0.86 -11.61 -2.80
N PHE A 48 2.02 -12.19 -2.53
CA PHE A 48 2.71 -13.04 -3.49
C PHE A 48 1.96 -14.35 -3.78
N TRP A 49 1.27 -14.91 -2.80
CA TRP A 49 0.40 -16.05 -3.03
C TRP A 49 -0.76 -15.72 -3.97
N ARG A 50 -1.39 -14.56 -3.81
CA ARG A 50 -2.43 -14.08 -4.74
C ARG A 50 -1.87 -13.83 -6.14
N VAL A 51 -0.66 -13.27 -6.23
CA VAL A 51 0.07 -13.10 -7.51
C VAL A 51 0.27 -14.44 -8.19
N TYR A 52 0.79 -15.42 -7.47
CA TYR A 52 1.01 -16.76 -8.01
C TYR A 52 -0.29 -17.41 -8.51
N ARG A 53 -1.36 -17.33 -7.73
CA ARG A 53 -2.67 -17.88 -8.16
C ARG A 53 -3.29 -17.15 -9.35
N ALA A 54 -2.89 -15.93 -9.60
CA ALA A 54 -3.41 -15.10 -10.69
C ALA A 54 -2.45 -15.01 -11.89
N HIS A 55 -1.36 -15.79 -11.92
CA HIS A 55 -0.30 -15.69 -12.94
C HIS A 55 -0.83 -15.70 -14.38
N ALA A 56 -1.78 -16.59 -14.68
CA ALA A 56 -2.38 -16.71 -16.00
C ALA A 56 -3.21 -15.48 -16.44
N ARG A 57 -3.50 -14.55 -15.53
CA ARG A 57 -4.22 -13.31 -15.81
C ARG A 57 -3.28 -12.11 -16.04
N PHE A 58 -1.99 -12.32 -15.88
CA PHE A 58 -1.02 -11.26 -16.12
C PHE A 58 -0.84 -11.00 -17.61
N ASP A 59 -1.02 -9.74 -18.03
CA ASP A 59 -0.75 -9.32 -19.40
C ASP A 59 0.77 -9.19 -19.61
N THR A 60 1.35 -10.12 -20.32
CA THR A 60 2.80 -10.16 -20.59
C THR A 60 3.24 -9.16 -21.64
N VAL A 61 2.32 -8.63 -22.44
CA VAL A 61 2.63 -7.70 -23.54
C VAL A 61 2.66 -6.24 -23.04
N ASN A 62 1.63 -5.83 -22.30
CA ASN A 62 1.46 -4.45 -21.85
C ASN A 62 1.53 -4.31 -20.33
N GLY A 63 1.64 -5.42 -19.60
CA GLY A 63 1.56 -5.43 -18.15
C GLY A 63 2.84 -4.98 -17.47
N ASN A 64 2.73 -4.05 -16.54
CA ASN A 64 3.77 -3.71 -15.59
C ASN A 64 3.62 -4.61 -14.36
N PHE A 65 4.55 -5.57 -14.19
CA PHE A 65 4.50 -6.51 -13.07
C PHE A 65 4.55 -5.81 -11.70
N GLY A 66 5.46 -4.85 -11.52
CA GLY A 66 5.59 -4.10 -10.27
C GLY A 66 4.31 -3.34 -9.91
N GLY A 67 3.68 -2.69 -10.88
CA GLY A 67 2.39 -2.02 -10.71
C GLY A 67 1.27 -3.00 -10.37
N TRP A 68 1.20 -4.14 -11.07
CA TRP A 68 0.21 -5.18 -10.80
C TRP A 68 0.38 -5.82 -9.41
N LEU A 69 1.62 -6.14 -9.03
CA LEU A 69 1.97 -6.66 -7.71
C LEU A 69 1.62 -5.65 -6.60
N ARG A 70 1.97 -4.37 -6.78
CA ARG A 70 1.65 -3.30 -5.81
C ARG A 70 0.14 -3.13 -5.63
N ARG A 71 -0.63 -3.27 -6.71
CA ARG A 71 -2.09 -3.30 -6.70
C ARG A 71 -2.63 -4.42 -5.81
N ILE A 72 -2.12 -5.64 -5.97
CA ILE A 72 -2.52 -6.79 -5.16
C ILE A 72 -2.14 -6.56 -3.71
N ALA A 73 -0.91 -6.09 -3.44
CA ALA A 73 -0.42 -5.79 -2.10
C ALA A 73 -1.27 -4.71 -1.38
N THR A 74 -1.65 -3.66 -2.10
CA THR A 74 -2.53 -2.61 -1.56
C THR A 74 -3.89 -3.17 -1.16
N ASN A 75 -4.49 -3.99 -2.02
CA ASN A 75 -5.80 -4.62 -1.72
C ASN A 75 -5.70 -5.55 -0.52
N VAL A 76 -4.66 -6.38 -0.43
CA VAL A 76 -4.41 -7.26 0.72
C VAL A 76 -4.33 -6.46 2.02
N ALA A 77 -3.56 -5.38 2.02
CA ALA A 77 -3.38 -4.53 3.20
C ALA A 77 -4.68 -3.81 3.61
N ILE A 78 -5.43 -3.27 2.65
CA ILE A 78 -6.71 -2.60 2.91
C ILE A 78 -7.76 -3.59 3.42
N ASP A 79 -7.84 -4.78 2.82
CA ASP A 79 -8.75 -5.84 3.26
C ASP A 79 -8.46 -6.25 4.70
N HIS A 80 -7.17 -6.42 5.05
CA HIS A 80 -6.77 -6.74 6.41
C HIS A 80 -7.22 -5.67 7.41
N LEU A 81 -6.93 -4.39 7.15
CA LEU A 81 -7.32 -3.29 8.02
C LEU A 81 -8.84 -3.14 8.15
N SER A 82 -9.58 -3.44 7.10
CA SER A 82 -11.05 -3.40 7.11
C SER A 82 -11.65 -4.52 7.96
N ARG A 83 -11.03 -5.70 7.98
CA ARG A 83 -11.43 -6.83 8.84
C ARG A 83 -11.06 -6.58 10.29
N SER A 84 -9.82 -6.22 10.57
CA SER A 84 -9.31 -5.93 11.92
C SER A 84 -10.13 -4.83 12.62
N ARG A 85 -10.65 -3.87 11.87
CA ARG A 85 -11.51 -2.80 12.42
C ARG A 85 -12.88 -3.32 12.90
N ARG A 86 -13.32 -4.49 12.41
CA ARG A 86 -14.57 -5.14 12.84
C ARG A 86 -14.37 -6.05 14.06
N GLU A 87 -13.14 -6.49 14.29
CA GLU A 87 -12.85 -7.54 15.28
C GLU A 87 -12.24 -7.06 16.58
N VAL A 88 -11.51 -5.93 16.61
CA VAL A 88 -10.84 -5.42 17.84
C VAL A 88 -10.71 -3.89 17.81
N PRO A 89 -10.92 -3.15 18.94
CA PRO A 89 -10.42 -1.80 19.11
C PRO A 89 -8.89 -1.82 19.02
N LEU A 90 -8.30 -0.96 18.16
CA LEU A 90 -6.86 -0.88 17.94
C LEU A 90 -6.11 -0.62 19.25
N PRO A 91 -5.05 -1.40 19.58
CA PRO A 91 -4.11 -1.04 20.62
C PRO A 91 -3.42 0.27 20.25
N GLU A 92 -3.30 1.18 21.22
CA GLU A 92 -2.71 2.52 21.03
C GLU A 92 -1.19 2.51 20.78
N ASP A 93 -0.53 1.34 20.89
CA ASP A 93 0.93 1.24 20.86
C ASP A 93 1.41 0.48 19.62
N LEU A 94 1.63 1.23 18.54
CA LEU A 94 2.31 0.73 17.35
C LEU A 94 3.78 1.13 17.47
N GLY A 95 4.63 0.17 17.79
CA GLY A 95 6.08 0.32 17.85
C GLY A 95 6.65 1.04 16.62
N VAL A 96 6.82 2.34 16.76
CA VAL A 96 7.55 3.17 15.79
C VAL A 96 9.02 3.00 16.12
N ALA A 97 9.80 2.49 15.16
CA ALA A 97 11.25 2.53 15.28
C ALA A 97 11.70 3.95 15.69
N PRO A 98 12.65 4.09 16.62
CA PRO A 98 13.03 5.37 17.19
C PRO A 98 13.45 6.33 16.07
N SER A 99 12.70 7.40 15.91
CA SER A 99 13.01 8.47 14.97
C SER A 99 14.25 9.21 15.48
N ARG A 100 15.15 9.56 14.58
CA ARG A 100 16.28 10.44 14.90
C ARG A 100 15.76 11.72 15.55
N PRO A 101 16.41 12.21 16.63
CA PRO A 101 16.03 13.48 17.24
C PRO A 101 16.28 14.62 16.25
N GLY A 102 15.27 15.47 16.01
CA GLY A 102 15.33 16.63 15.13
C GLY A 102 13.96 17.00 14.56
N GLU A 103 13.85 18.19 13.97
CA GLU A 103 12.62 18.73 13.35
C GLU A 103 12.03 17.79 12.28
N GLN A 104 12.89 17.13 11.50
CA GLN A 104 12.45 16.15 10.49
C GLN A 104 11.78 14.91 11.11
N GLY A 105 12.25 14.46 12.28
CA GLY A 105 11.64 13.36 13.02
C GLY A 105 10.26 13.73 13.55
N GLU A 106 10.08 14.96 14.02
CA GLU A 106 8.81 15.47 14.50
C GLU A 106 7.79 15.60 13.37
N LEU A 107 8.17 16.22 12.27
CA LEU A 107 7.30 16.36 11.09
C LEU A 107 6.86 14.98 10.57
N ARG A 108 7.79 14.03 10.49
CA ARG A 108 7.47 12.66 10.09
C ARG A 108 6.44 12.02 11.04
N ARG A 109 6.60 12.16 12.36
CA ARG A 109 5.64 11.65 13.35
C ARG A 109 4.26 12.26 13.14
N GLN A 110 4.18 13.56 12.91
CA GLN A 110 2.93 14.28 12.69
C GLN A 110 2.22 13.83 11.40
N ILE A 111 2.97 13.67 10.30
CA ILE A 111 2.42 13.13 9.05
C ILE A 111 1.88 11.71 9.27
N LEU A 112 2.64 10.88 9.96
CA LEU A 112 2.24 9.51 10.25
C LEU A 112 1.02 9.45 11.17
N ALA A 113 0.91 10.35 12.14
CA ALA A 113 -0.26 10.47 13.00
C ALA A 113 -1.50 10.94 12.22
N ALA A 114 -1.34 11.91 11.33
CA ALA A 114 -2.40 12.38 10.46
C ALA A 114 -2.91 11.28 9.50
N LEU A 115 -2.00 10.49 8.90
CA LEU A 115 -2.36 9.35 8.05
C LEU A 115 -3.17 8.28 8.81
N ARG A 116 -2.94 8.09 10.13
CA ARG A 116 -3.73 7.17 10.96
C ARG A 116 -5.19 7.60 11.09
N LYS A 117 -5.48 8.88 10.98
CA LYS A 117 -6.86 9.41 11.06
C LYS A 117 -7.68 9.10 9.79
N LEU A 118 -7.01 8.79 8.69
CA LEU A 118 -7.69 8.37 7.48
C LEU A 118 -8.27 6.96 7.63
N SER A 119 -9.49 6.76 7.11
CA SER A 119 -10.00 5.40 6.90
C SER A 119 -9.10 4.64 5.93
N PRO A 120 -9.02 3.29 6.01
CA PRO A 120 -8.15 2.50 5.13
C PRO A 120 -8.33 2.81 3.63
N PRO A 121 -9.57 2.95 3.08
CA PRO A 121 -9.75 3.29 1.67
C PRO A 121 -9.22 4.68 1.29
N LEU A 122 -9.34 5.68 2.17
CA LEU A 122 -8.78 7.02 1.93
C LEU A 122 -7.26 7.00 2.01
N ARG A 123 -6.72 6.30 2.99
CA ARG A 123 -5.27 6.16 3.18
C ARG A 123 -4.61 5.50 1.98
N GLY A 124 -5.17 4.39 1.48
CA GLY A 124 -4.67 3.71 0.30
C GLY A 124 -4.65 4.61 -0.94
N ALA A 125 -5.74 5.33 -1.21
CA ALA A 125 -5.83 6.25 -2.34
C ALA A 125 -4.81 7.41 -2.22
N VAL A 126 -4.67 8.00 -1.03
CA VAL A 126 -3.72 9.09 -0.78
C VAL A 126 -2.28 8.63 -0.92
N LEU A 127 -1.92 7.46 -0.38
CA LEU A 127 -0.56 6.93 -0.50
C LEU A 127 -0.19 6.64 -1.95
N LEU A 128 -1.09 6.00 -2.71
CA LEU A 128 -0.86 5.73 -4.13
C LEU A 128 -0.73 7.03 -4.95
N ALA A 129 -1.54 8.04 -4.64
CA ALA A 129 -1.53 9.29 -5.41
C ALA A 129 -0.37 10.22 -5.06
N LEU A 130 -0.01 10.35 -3.77
CA LEU A 130 0.94 11.37 -3.31
C LEU A 130 2.34 10.83 -3.01
N VAL A 131 2.47 9.56 -2.67
CA VAL A 131 3.78 8.95 -2.35
C VAL A 131 4.34 8.21 -3.56
N GLU A 132 3.49 7.47 -4.26
CA GLU A 132 3.90 6.70 -5.44
C GLU A 132 3.61 7.44 -6.76
N GLU A 133 2.94 8.58 -6.69
CA GLU A 133 2.61 9.42 -7.87
C GLU A 133 1.91 8.64 -9.00
N GLU A 134 1.13 7.60 -8.62
CA GLU A 134 0.42 6.76 -9.58
C GLU A 134 -0.70 7.55 -10.27
N PRO A 135 -0.88 7.38 -11.59
CA PRO A 135 -2.02 7.92 -12.31
C PRO A 135 -3.35 7.46 -11.72
N TYR A 136 -4.35 8.33 -11.70
CA TYR A 136 -5.66 8.00 -11.11
C TYR A 136 -6.34 6.80 -11.78
N GLU A 137 -6.09 6.57 -13.06
CA GLU A 137 -6.54 5.40 -13.81
C GLU A 137 -5.93 4.10 -13.23
N GLU A 138 -4.65 4.12 -12.87
CA GLU A 138 -3.97 2.98 -12.26
C GLU A 138 -4.43 2.76 -10.81
N ILE A 139 -4.64 3.84 -10.06
CA ILE A 139 -5.23 3.76 -8.72
C ILE A 139 -6.65 3.17 -8.78
N ALA A 140 -7.45 3.61 -9.74
CA ALA A 140 -8.81 3.11 -9.95
C ALA A 140 -8.81 1.60 -10.20
N LYS A 141 -7.94 1.13 -11.08
CA LYS A 141 -7.73 -0.30 -11.32
C LYS A 141 -7.25 -1.01 -10.05
N ALA A 142 -6.27 -0.42 -9.32
CA ALA A 142 -5.71 -0.99 -8.09
C ALA A 142 -6.76 -1.19 -7.00
N LEU A 143 -7.64 -0.23 -6.83
CA LEU A 143 -8.64 -0.24 -5.78
C LEU A 143 -9.99 -0.82 -6.25
N SER A 144 -10.09 -1.24 -7.53
CA SER A 144 -11.34 -1.74 -8.15
C SER A 144 -12.51 -0.75 -8.01
N ILE A 145 -12.24 0.53 -8.27
CA ILE A 145 -13.22 1.63 -8.19
C ILE A 145 -13.12 2.50 -9.44
N SER A 146 -14.08 3.40 -9.64
CA SER A 146 -14.02 4.36 -10.74
C SER A 146 -12.94 5.44 -10.49
N VAL A 147 -12.45 6.07 -11.57
CA VAL A 147 -11.52 7.21 -11.50
C VAL A 147 -12.17 8.37 -10.71
N SER A 148 -13.47 8.59 -10.88
CA SER A 148 -14.22 9.60 -10.11
C SER A 148 -14.18 9.29 -8.60
N ALA A 149 -14.31 8.02 -8.22
CA ALA A 149 -14.20 7.62 -6.82
C ALA A 149 -12.78 7.81 -6.27
N VAL A 150 -11.73 7.57 -7.08
CA VAL A 150 -10.34 7.89 -6.70
C VAL A 150 -10.20 9.38 -6.39
N LYS A 151 -10.65 10.25 -7.31
CA LYS A 151 -10.61 11.72 -7.14
C LYS A 151 -11.25 12.14 -5.82
N VAL A 152 -12.44 11.60 -5.53
CA VAL A 152 -13.16 11.88 -4.29
C VAL A 152 -12.39 11.40 -3.06
N ARG A 153 -11.83 10.18 -3.10
CA ARG A 153 -11.05 9.63 -1.98
C ARG A 153 -9.79 10.44 -1.72
N VAL A 154 -9.03 10.76 -2.76
CA VAL A 154 -7.82 11.58 -2.64
C VAL A 154 -8.17 12.97 -2.08
N PHE A 155 -9.17 13.64 -2.64
CA PHE A 155 -9.61 14.95 -2.17
C PHE A 155 -10.02 14.94 -0.69
N ARG A 156 -10.85 13.98 -0.27
CA ARG A 156 -11.27 13.84 1.13
C ARG A 156 -10.10 13.53 2.04
N GLY A 157 -9.22 12.62 1.62
CA GLY A 157 -8.03 12.24 2.38
C GLY A 157 -7.08 13.41 2.59
N VAL A 158 -6.77 14.16 1.54
CA VAL A 158 -5.91 15.36 1.60
C VAL A 158 -6.53 16.43 2.51
N ARG A 159 -7.85 16.63 2.44
CA ARG A 159 -8.55 17.60 3.30
C ARG A 159 -8.44 17.23 4.79
N ILE A 160 -8.57 15.94 5.12
CA ILE A 160 -8.40 15.46 6.49
C ILE A 160 -6.94 15.64 6.92
N LEU A 161 -5.97 15.27 6.09
CA LEU A 161 -4.55 15.42 6.38
C LEU A 161 -4.19 16.88 6.68
N ARG A 162 -4.62 17.81 5.83
CA ARG A 162 -4.38 19.25 6.05
C ARG A 162 -4.94 19.72 7.39
N LYS A 163 -6.15 19.31 7.74
CA LYS A 163 -6.78 19.66 9.02
C LYS A 163 -6.00 19.12 10.21
N GLU A 164 -5.57 17.86 10.15
CA GLU A 164 -4.81 17.23 11.24
C GLU A 164 -3.41 17.82 11.37
N LEU A 165 -2.73 18.10 10.27
CA LEU A 165 -1.40 18.73 10.26
C LEU A 165 -1.47 20.16 10.77
N SER A 166 -2.48 20.95 10.38
CA SER A 166 -2.69 22.31 10.92
C SER A 166 -2.93 22.31 12.43
N ARG A 167 -3.67 21.33 12.95
CA ARG A 167 -3.86 21.14 14.38
C ARG A 167 -2.57 20.79 15.13
N ALA A 168 -1.67 20.09 14.46
CA ALA A 168 -0.35 19.76 14.98
C ALA A 168 0.68 20.89 14.82
N GLY A 169 0.28 22.06 14.31
CA GLY A 169 1.16 23.22 14.14
C GLY A 169 2.00 23.20 12.85
N VAL A 170 1.75 22.25 11.94
CA VAL A 170 2.39 22.26 10.62
C VAL A 170 1.60 23.18 9.70
N GLN A 171 2.21 24.28 9.32
CA GLN A 171 1.64 25.16 8.30
C GLN A 171 1.97 24.61 6.90
N PRO A 172 1.01 24.68 5.95
CA PRO A 172 1.23 24.22 4.56
C PRO A 172 2.19 25.13 3.82
#